data_298925ec0385857c592307a053693ba2
#
_entry.id   298925ec0385857c592307a053693ba2
#
_cell.length_a   1.000
_cell.length_b   1.000
_cell.length_c   1.000
_cell.angle_alpha   90.00
_cell.angle_beta   90.00
_cell.angle_gamma   90.00
#
_symmetry.space_group_name_H-M   'P 1'
#
loop_
_entity.id
_entity.type
_entity.pdbx_description
1 polymer ?
#
loop_
_entity_poly.entity_id
_entity_poly.type
_entity_poly.pdbx_seq_one_letter_code
_entity_poly.pdbx_strand_id
1 'polypeptide(L)'
;MEKRRAVKENYPDIIDIWSKSVEHTHDFLEKDDFEQIKQVIPQYLDVLDVQLWYRHGEIIGFSALSKDHLEMLFLDPFYQGKGHGTTIIQIMINEGLKTVDVNEQNLGAYLFYKARGFRQIGRDEKDSEGRDYPILHMSL
;
A
#
# COMPACT_ATOMS: atom_id res chain seq x y z
N MET A 1 18.22 2.17 3.03
CA MET A 1 16.96 1.61 2.46
C MET A 1 17.22 1.26 1.01
N GLU A 2 16.99 0.03 0.65
CA GLU A 2 17.21 -0.48 -0.70
C GLU A 2 15.89 -0.96 -1.28
N LYS A 3 15.67 -0.79 -2.60
CA LYS A 3 14.52 -1.35 -3.27
C LYS A 3 14.95 -2.18 -4.48
N ARG A 4 14.16 -3.20 -4.79
CA ARG A 4 14.35 -4.06 -5.97
C ARG A 4 13.01 -4.31 -6.64
N ARG A 5 13.00 -4.35 -7.96
CA ARG A 5 11.79 -4.69 -8.70
C ARG A 5 11.39 -6.12 -8.39
N ALA A 6 10.11 -6.33 -8.08
CA ALA A 6 9.57 -7.65 -7.80
C ALA A 6 9.43 -8.47 -9.07
N VAL A 7 9.63 -9.78 -8.94
CA VAL A 7 9.36 -10.78 -9.97
C VAL A 7 8.29 -11.76 -9.44
N LYS A 8 7.76 -12.62 -10.29
CA LYS A 8 6.66 -13.52 -9.88
C LYS A 8 7.02 -14.41 -8.69
N GLU A 9 8.26 -14.82 -8.57
CA GLU A 9 8.76 -15.61 -7.45
C GLU A 9 8.63 -14.90 -6.10
N ASN A 10 8.52 -13.57 -6.13
CA ASN A 10 8.32 -12.76 -4.92
C ASN A 10 6.86 -12.65 -4.48
N TYR A 11 5.89 -13.04 -5.31
CA TYR A 11 4.48 -12.86 -5.01
C TYR A 11 4.01 -13.53 -3.71
N PRO A 12 4.45 -14.76 -3.37
CA PRO A 12 4.08 -15.34 -2.08
C PRO A 12 4.49 -14.48 -0.89
N ASP A 13 5.70 -13.90 -0.92
CA ASP A 13 6.19 -13.01 0.14
C ASP A 13 5.38 -11.71 0.19
N ILE A 14 5.04 -11.15 -0.97
CA ILE A 14 4.23 -9.93 -1.07
C ILE A 14 2.83 -10.17 -0.48
N ILE A 15 2.19 -11.27 -0.85
CA ILE A 15 0.86 -11.61 -0.36
C ILE A 15 0.89 -11.86 1.15
N ASP A 16 1.94 -12.48 1.67
CA ASP A 16 2.12 -12.69 3.09
C ASP A 16 2.22 -11.36 3.85
N ILE A 17 3.02 -10.43 3.35
CA ILE A 17 3.16 -9.08 3.92
C ILE A 17 1.81 -8.35 3.88
N TRP A 18 1.11 -8.39 2.75
CA TRP A 18 -0.21 -7.79 2.61
C TRP A 18 -1.19 -8.36 3.64
N SER A 19 -1.25 -9.69 3.74
CA SER A 19 -2.16 -10.38 4.66
C SER A 19 -1.91 -9.98 6.11
N LYS A 20 -0.67 -10.02 6.55
CA LYS A 20 -0.29 -9.65 7.92
C LYS A 20 -0.57 -8.19 8.21
N SER A 21 -0.26 -7.30 7.26
CA SER A 21 -0.47 -5.87 7.43
C SER A 21 -1.95 -5.55 7.53
N VAL A 22 -2.78 -6.13 6.66
CA VAL A 22 -4.22 -5.90 6.64
C VAL A 22 -4.88 -6.46 7.91
N GLU A 23 -4.50 -7.65 8.34
CA GLU A 23 -5.00 -8.22 9.60
C GLU A 23 -4.67 -7.33 10.80
N HIS A 24 -3.53 -6.64 10.75
CA HIS A 24 -3.09 -5.76 11.83
C HIS A 24 -3.79 -4.40 11.84
N THR A 25 -4.12 -3.84 10.66
CA THR A 25 -4.56 -2.45 10.52
C THR A 25 -5.98 -2.27 9.97
N HIS A 26 -6.57 -3.30 9.34
CA HIS A 26 -7.86 -3.21 8.65
C HIS A 26 -8.90 -4.10 9.33
N ASP A 27 -9.18 -3.85 10.61
CA ASP A 27 -10.17 -4.59 11.38
C ASP A 27 -11.62 -4.40 10.87
N PHE A 28 -11.84 -3.35 10.04
CA PHE A 28 -13.13 -3.09 9.40
C PHE A 28 -13.39 -3.98 8.19
N LEU A 29 -12.39 -4.72 7.70
CA LEU A 29 -12.52 -5.54 6.48
C LEU A 29 -13.19 -6.88 6.82
N GLU A 30 -14.31 -7.17 6.12
CA GLU A 30 -15.02 -8.43 6.27
C GLU A 30 -14.15 -9.61 5.81
N LYS A 31 -14.30 -10.75 6.47
CA LYS A 31 -13.47 -11.93 6.19
C LYS A 31 -13.60 -12.40 4.73
N ASP A 32 -14.82 -12.44 4.20
CA ASP A 32 -15.03 -12.88 2.82
C ASP A 32 -14.38 -11.91 1.82
N ASP A 33 -14.46 -10.61 2.09
CA ASP A 33 -13.82 -9.59 1.28
C ASP A 33 -12.30 -9.72 1.33
N PHE A 34 -11.75 -9.98 2.52
CA PHE A 34 -10.32 -10.23 2.70
C PHE A 34 -9.85 -11.39 1.81
N GLU A 35 -10.57 -12.51 1.82
CA GLU A 35 -10.21 -13.67 1.02
C GLU A 35 -10.32 -13.39 -0.48
N GLN A 36 -11.36 -12.68 -0.91
CA GLN A 36 -11.54 -12.31 -2.32
C GLN A 36 -10.43 -11.38 -2.80
N ILE A 37 -10.09 -10.36 -2.02
CA ILE A 37 -9.02 -9.43 -2.36
C ILE A 37 -7.70 -10.17 -2.46
N LYS A 38 -7.41 -11.03 -1.50
CA LYS A 38 -6.19 -11.83 -1.48
C LYS A 38 -6.02 -12.65 -2.77
N GLN A 39 -7.11 -13.22 -3.28
CA GLN A 39 -7.09 -14.04 -4.50
C GLN A 39 -6.79 -13.22 -5.76
N VAL A 40 -7.16 -11.94 -5.81
CA VAL A 40 -6.96 -11.11 -7.00
C VAL A 40 -5.67 -10.30 -6.98
N ILE A 41 -4.97 -10.22 -5.86
CA ILE A 41 -3.73 -9.45 -5.75
C ILE A 41 -2.72 -9.81 -6.85
N PRO A 42 -2.44 -11.10 -7.16
CA PRO A 42 -1.46 -11.40 -8.22
C PRO A 42 -1.77 -10.75 -9.56
N GLN A 43 -3.05 -10.60 -9.91
CA GLN A 43 -3.46 -9.95 -11.15
C GLN A 43 -3.10 -8.46 -11.16
N TYR A 44 -3.26 -7.78 -10.03
CA TYR A 44 -2.84 -6.37 -9.89
C TYR A 44 -1.32 -6.23 -9.94
N LEU A 45 -0.60 -7.14 -9.29
CA LEU A 45 0.87 -7.11 -9.30
C LEU A 45 1.43 -7.28 -10.70
N ASP A 46 0.76 -8.04 -11.57
CA ASP A 46 1.21 -8.27 -12.94
C ASP A 46 1.19 -7.01 -13.80
N VAL A 47 0.36 -6.01 -13.46
CA VAL A 47 0.18 -4.80 -14.29
C VAL A 47 0.76 -3.53 -13.65
N LEU A 48 1.25 -3.61 -12.42
CA LEU A 48 1.79 -2.47 -11.69
C LEU A 48 3.32 -2.53 -11.62
N ASP A 49 3.93 -1.38 -11.33
CA ASP A 49 5.35 -1.32 -11.01
C ASP A 49 5.51 -1.66 -9.52
N VAL A 50 5.91 -2.89 -9.24
CA VAL A 50 6.01 -3.42 -7.89
C VAL A 50 7.46 -3.43 -7.44
N GLN A 51 7.72 -2.81 -6.28
CA GLN A 51 9.03 -2.77 -5.66
C GLN A 51 8.98 -3.45 -4.30
N LEU A 52 10.01 -4.26 -4.03
CA LEU A 52 10.28 -4.78 -2.69
C LEU A 52 11.26 -3.85 -2.00
N TRP A 53 10.99 -3.52 -0.75
CA TRP A 53 11.84 -2.65 0.06
C TRP A 53 12.61 -3.48 1.07
N TYR A 54 13.91 -3.21 1.16
CA TYR A 54 14.84 -3.97 1.99
C TYR A 54 15.55 -3.06 2.98
N ARG A 55 15.80 -3.62 4.17
CA ARG A 55 16.69 -3.03 5.15
C ARG A 55 17.57 -4.11 5.75
N HIS A 56 18.88 -3.89 5.70
CA HIS A 56 19.87 -4.88 6.17
C HIS A 56 19.65 -6.27 5.57
N GLY A 57 19.32 -6.30 4.27
CA GLY A 57 19.12 -7.55 3.52
C GLY A 57 17.80 -8.24 3.72
N GLU A 58 16.90 -7.68 4.55
CA GLU A 58 15.57 -8.26 4.81
C GLU A 58 14.47 -7.46 4.15
N ILE A 59 13.45 -8.17 3.61
CA ILE A 59 12.26 -7.55 3.03
C ILE A 59 11.43 -6.97 4.16
N ILE A 60 11.16 -5.65 4.13
CA ILE A 60 10.35 -4.99 5.13
C ILE A 60 8.96 -4.62 4.63
N GLY A 61 8.77 -4.60 3.32
CA GLY A 61 7.48 -4.21 2.73
C GLY A 61 7.54 -4.19 1.22
N PHE A 62 6.43 -3.78 0.61
CA PHE A 62 6.36 -3.60 -0.84
C PHE A 62 5.51 -2.38 -1.19
N SER A 63 5.74 -1.87 -2.40
CA SER A 63 4.92 -0.81 -2.98
C SER A 63 4.54 -1.18 -4.41
N ALA A 64 3.42 -0.66 -4.89
CA ALA A 64 2.96 -0.87 -6.25
C ALA A 64 2.46 0.46 -6.81
N LEU A 65 3.03 0.87 -7.94
CA LEU A 65 2.75 2.14 -8.58
C LEU A 65 2.11 1.94 -9.96
N SER A 66 1.17 2.81 -10.29
CA SER A 66 0.70 3.02 -11.66
C SER A 66 1.16 4.42 -12.06
N LYS A 67 2.27 4.55 -12.80
CA LYS A 67 2.91 5.82 -13.11
C LYS A 67 3.27 6.59 -11.83
N ASP A 68 2.70 7.78 -11.61
CA ASP A 68 2.93 8.62 -10.44
C ASP A 68 1.88 8.45 -9.33
N HIS A 69 1.07 7.39 -9.43
CA HIS A 69 -0.01 7.07 -8.48
C HIS A 69 0.36 5.83 -7.67
N LEU A 70 0.30 5.95 -6.34
CA LEU A 70 0.56 4.84 -5.44
C LEU A 70 -0.71 4.03 -5.21
N GLU A 71 -0.71 2.79 -5.69
CA GLU A 71 -1.82 1.86 -5.52
C GLU A 71 -1.73 1.08 -4.22
N MET A 72 -0.52 0.68 -3.83
CA MET A 72 -0.29 -0.13 -2.63
C MET A 72 1.02 0.26 -1.97
N LEU A 73 0.99 0.36 -0.64
CA LEU A 73 2.19 0.43 0.20
C LEU A 73 1.88 -0.30 1.50
N PHE A 74 2.54 -1.42 1.70
CA PHE A 74 2.35 -2.23 2.90
C PHE A 74 3.69 -2.61 3.49
N LEU A 75 3.81 -2.44 4.81
CA LEU A 75 4.96 -2.88 5.59
C LEU A 75 4.57 -4.09 6.41
N ASP A 76 5.49 -5.03 6.55
CA ASP A 76 5.34 -6.11 7.52
C ASP A 76 5.15 -5.48 8.92
N PRO A 77 4.15 -5.93 9.70
CA PRO A 77 3.87 -5.34 11.01
C PRO A 77 5.08 -5.26 11.93
N PHE A 78 6.02 -6.21 11.82
CA PHE A 78 7.26 -6.18 12.61
C PHE A 78 8.07 -4.90 12.37
N TYR A 79 7.98 -4.33 11.17
CA TYR A 79 8.74 -3.14 10.79
C TYR A 79 7.94 -1.84 10.87
N GLN A 80 6.67 -1.89 11.28
CA GLN A 80 5.84 -0.69 11.41
C GLN A 80 6.22 0.10 12.67
N GLY A 81 5.94 1.42 12.66
CA GLY A 81 6.20 2.28 13.79
C GLY A 81 7.66 2.65 14.01
N LYS A 82 8.53 2.40 13.02
CA LYS A 82 9.98 2.64 13.12
C LYS A 82 10.49 3.70 12.12
N GLY A 83 9.59 4.39 11.44
CA GLY A 83 9.95 5.43 10.47
C GLY A 83 10.26 4.94 9.07
N HIS A 84 10.15 3.65 8.79
CA HIS A 84 10.45 3.10 7.46
C HIS A 84 9.47 3.58 6.40
N GLY A 85 8.18 3.67 6.74
CA GLY A 85 7.17 4.19 5.81
C GLY A 85 7.46 5.63 5.39
N THR A 86 7.89 6.47 6.32
CA THR A 86 8.28 7.84 6.04
C THR A 86 9.46 7.91 5.07
N THR A 87 10.47 7.07 5.29
CA THR A 87 11.64 6.99 4.41
C THR A 87 11.24 6.55 3.01
N ILE A 88 10.41 5.51 2.89
CA ILE A 88 9.95 4.97 1.61
C ILE A 88 9.16 6.04 0.84
N ILE A 89 8.18 6.68 1.48
CA ILE A 89 7.36 7.71 0.84
C ILE A 89 8.23 8.87 0.38
N GLN A 90 9.21 9.30 1.17
CA GLN A 90 10.09 10.40 0.78
C GLN A 90 10.93 10.03 -0.47
N ILE A 91 11.41 8.81 -0.54
CA ILE A 91 12.13 8.32 -1.73
C ILE A 91 11.20 8.37 -2.95
N MET A 92 9.95 7.87 -2.81
CA MET A 92 8.99 7.87 -3.90
C MET A 92 8.59 9.28 -4.33
N ILE A 93 8.41 10.20 -3.40
CA ILE A 93 8.12 11.61 -3.71
C ILE A 93 9.28 12.21 -4.52
N ASN A 94 10.51 11.95 -4.12
CA ASN A 94 11.69 12.41 -4.84
C ASN A 94 11.78 11.82 -6.26
N GLU A 95 11.16 10.67 -6.49
CA GLU A 95 11.11 10.01 -7.79
C GLU A 95 9.87 10.37 -8.61
N GLY A 96 9.02 11.26 -8.12
CA GLY A 96 7.89 11.78 -8.88
C GLY A 96 6.51 11.32 -8.46
N LEU A 97 6.37 10.67 -7.31
CA LEU A 97 5.05 10.29 -6.77
C LEU A 97 4.19 11.53 -6.55
N LYS A 98 2.94 11.51 -7.01
CA LYS A 98 2.00 12.64 -6.92
C LYS A 98 0.73 12.33 -6.16
N THR A 99 0.17 11.14 -6.31
CA THR A 99 -1.16 10.81 -5.80
C THR A 99 -1.16 9.46 -5.11
N VAL A 100 -2.13 9.28 -4.21
CA VAL A 100 -2.35 8.01 -3.48
C VAL A 100 -3.83 7.84 -3.19
N ASP A 101 -4.29 6.60 -3.19
CA ASP A 101 -5.62 6.23 -2.71
C ASP A 101 -5.51 5.63 -1.32
N VAL A 102 -6.43 6.02 -0.44
CA VAL A 102 -6.46 5.58 0.96
C VAL A 102 -7.86 5.11 1.32
N ASN A 103 -7.97 3.96 1.96
CA ASN A 103 -9.24 3.53 2.51
C ASN A 103 -9.64 4.51 3.63
N GLU A 104 -10.86 5.08 3.53
CA GLU A 104 -11.36 6.08 4.49
C GLU A 104 -11.36 5.56 5.92
N GLN A 105 -11.61 4.28 6.12
CA GLN A 105 -11.68 3.66 7.43
C GLN A 105 -10.30 3.39 8.05
N ASN A 106 -9.23 3.50 7.24
CA ASN A 106 -7.87 3.42 7.73
C ASN A 106 -7.36 4.82 8.10
N LEU A 107 -7.78 5.30 9.26
CA LEU A 107 -7.43 6.63 9.75
C LEU A 107 -5.92 6.80 9.88
N GLY A 108 -5.21 5.76 10.30
CA GLY A 108 -3.75 5.81 10.44
C GLY A 108 -3.05 6.11 9.13
N ALA A 109 -3.48 5.47 8.04
CA ALA A 109 -2.94 5.73 6.71
C ALA A 109 -3.27 7.16 6.24
N TYR A 110 -4.53 7.60 6.43
CA TYR A 110 -4.93 8.96 6.08
C TYR A 110 -4.03 10.00 6.77
N LEU A 111 -3.85 9.87 8.07
CA LEU A 111 -3.02 10.80 8.86
C LEU A 111 -1.54 10.73 8.45
N PHE A 112 -1.06 9.52 8.13
CA PHE A 112 0.30 9.34 7.64
C PHE A 112 0.55 10.12 6.35
N TYR A 113 -0.33 9.99 5.36
CA TYR A 113 -0.18 10.69 4.09
C TYR A 113 -0.38 12.20 4.25
N LYS A 114 -1.35 12.61 5.07
CA LYS A 114 -1.56 14.01 5.38
C LYS A 114 -0.30 14.66 5.98
N ALA A 115 0.36 13.96 6.89
CA ALA A 115 1.60 14.44 7.50
C ALA A 115 2.76 14.54 6.50
N ARG A 116 2.70 13.78 5.41
CA ARG A 116 3.71 13.83 4.33
C ARG A 116 3.41 14.89 3.27
N GLY A 117 2.32 15.65 3.41
CA GLY A 117 1.99 16.72 2.50
C GLY A 117 0.87 16.42 1.51
N PHE A 118 0.30 15.22 1.56
CA PHE A 118 -0.86 14.86 0.74
C PHE A 118 -2.13 15.48 1.32
N ARG A 119 -3.03 15.90 0.44
CA ARG A 119 -4.35 16.41 0.83
C ARG A 119 -5.43 15.72 0.03
N GLN A 120 -6.61 15.58 0.61
CA GLN A 120 -7.73 14.94 -0.05
C GLN A 120 -8.24 15.82 -1.20
N ILE A 121 -8.36 15.20 -2.38
CA ILE A 121 -8.88 15.86 -3.58
C ILE A 121 -10.18 15.22 -4.09
N GLY A 122 -10.57 14.05 -3.57
CA GLY A 122 -11.78 13.36 -3.98
C GLY A 122 -12.08 12.18 -3.08
N ARG A 123 -13.24 11.57 -3.34
CA ARG A 123 -13.73 10.41 -2.57
C ARG A 123 -14.66 9.58 -3.43
N ASP A 124 -14.48 8.27 -3.42
CA ASP A 124 -15.46 7.32 -3.95
C ASP A 124 -16.11 6.59 -2.79
N GLU A 125 -17.43 6.38 -2.87
CA GLU A 125 -18.18 5.69 -1.82
C GLU A 125 -17.88 4.20 -1.75
N LYS A 126 -17.36 3.63 -2.84
CA LYS A 126 -17.04 2.21 -2.97
C LYS A 126 -15.64 2.04 -3.51
N ASP A 127 -15.05 0.86 -3.23
CA ASP A 127 -13.75 0.51 -3.80
C ASP A 127 -13.91 0.17 -5.30
N SER A 128 -12.78 -0.12 -5.98
CA SER A 128 -12.76 -0.40 -7.42
C SER A 128 -13.57 -1.65 -7.81
N GLU A 129 -13.87 -2.52 -6.85
CA GLU A 129 -14.66 -3.74 -7.07
C GLU A 129 -16.12 -3.57 -6.62
N GLY A 130 -16.54 -2.36 -6.26
CA GLY A 130 -17.91 -2.07 -5.85
C GLY A 130 -18.25 -2.44 -4.41
N ARG A 131 -17.25 -2.75 -3.57
CA ARG A 131 -17.47 -3.04 -2.15
C ARG A 131 -17.66 -1.76 -1.36
N ASP A 132 -18.36 -1.84 -0.24
CA ASP A 132 -18.69 -0.69 0.62
C ASP A 132 -17.50 -0.24 1.49
N TYR A 133 -16.37 -0.01 0.85
CA TYR A 133 -15.17 0.54 1.48
C TYR A 133 -14.81 1.85 0.77
N PRO A 134 -15.20 3.00 1.34
CA PRO A 134 -14.93 4.29 0.70
C PRO A 134 -13.44 4.54 0.54
N ILE A 135 -13.09 5.13 -0.59
CA ILE A 135 -11.70 5.44 -0.95
C ILE A 135 -11.53 6.96 -1.03
N LEU A 136 -10.52 7.45 -0.34
CA LEU A 136 -10.11 8.86 -0.42
C LEU A 136 -8.99 9.00 -1.44
N HIS A 137 -9.12 9.97 -2.34
CA HIS A 137 -8.07 10.31 -3.29
C HIS A 137 -7.28 11.48 -2.74
N MET A 138 -5.96 11.33 -2.64
CA MET A 138 -5.09 12.34 -2.06
C MET A 138 -3.98 12.72 -3.04
N SER A 139 -3.55 13.97 -2.99
CA SER A 139 -2.51 14.52 -3.86
C SER A 139 -1.55 15.43 -3.09
N LEU A 140 -0.32 15.40 -3.51
CA LEU A 140 0.67 16.39 -3.08
C LEU A 140 0.30 17.79 -3.58
#